data_7abdb519d649fa87b0140c1105cdd8dc
#
_entry.id   7abdb519d649fa87b0140c1105cdd8dc
#
_cell.length_a   1.000
_cell.length_b   1.000
_cell.length_c   1.000
_cell.angle_alpha   90.00
_cell.angle_beta   90.00
_cell.angle_gamma   90.00
#
_symmetry.space_group_name_H-M   'P 1'
#
loop_
_entity.id
_entity.type
_entity.pdbx_description
1 polymer ?
#
loop_
_entity_poly.entity_id
_entity_poly.type
_entity_poly.pdbx_seq_one_letter_code
_entity_poly.pdbx_strand_id
1 'polypeptide(L)'
;MQASSPLPPLSPRTKWLIALCLCVLVMLLEFLTYHMAYRIGYDEGMLTIPPVVVQKSDEKAMQNLSRFMADVFASRESLAGILDNREERLAWIRDPELRTETAWGLTRELISRGGAVLALPAARELIDAGYAAGRYQTWAPRADAVAKALLAEHQYTSAYDYLKTAEEGYEKEGMTEPLVRTLQTMSSIDQMLNRNEQANMLLQRAVDAAAHLGPDALPVRARLLAAQGRLARTTGRIPESREYFRKALALCSQPDKTTGDLALASISMGEAMLEAGRKDEARELFLKGLSGSENASYLLNDCLNALRGLARISTELGNYEEALAYLYQAEGAARGVLPTDHAFWAGLYDQRGWVNILRKASPEARTDFLKAISNSSASPVISAQSREGLGKAWLDAGEGDKARENLEKALQLRKTHFGSDLLSLGRVYYSLGLASDMAGDRAGALVAYAGAVDSLLKCAEGAERRDLLVQSYLCKAYALCDGKQWKEAAEAFEAVLPMLEGEQRSENYKQLGRCYDELGMKEKADDCWKESGFPRVRMASPGRKPSVSTRSSRR
;
A
#
# COMPACT_ATOMS: atom_id res chain seq x y z
N MET A 1 -50.63 25.78 38.90
CA MET A 1 -49.94 24.74 38.08
C MET A 1 -50.66 23.45 38.36
N GLN A 2 -51.58 23.04 37.47
CA GLN A 2 -52.31 21.79 37.56
C GLN A 2 -51.46 20.68 36.92
N ALA A 3 -51.15 19.66 37.70
CA ALA A 3 -50.46 18.46 37.21
C ALA A 3 -51.36 17.70 36.23
N SER A 4 -50.89 17.49 35.03
CA SER A 4 -51.57 16.68 34.03
C SER A 4 -51.57 15.24 34.46
N SER A 5 -52.75 14.63 34.57
CA SER A 5 -52.92 13.21 34.83
C SER A 5 -52.25 12.34 33.76
N PRO A 6 -51.62 11.20 34.13
CA PRO A 6 -51.00 10.33 33.17
C PRO A 6 -52.06 9.69 32.23
N LEU A 7 -51.72 9.65 30.93
CA LEU A 7 -52.58 9.03 29.91
C LEU A 7 -52.79 7.53 30.26
N PRO A 8 -54.01 7.01 30.03
CA PRO A 8 -54.32 5.63 30.35
C PRO A 8 -53.46 4.70 29.48
N PRO A 9 -53.05 3.50 30.00
CA PRO A 9 -52.25 2.56 29.26
C PRO A 9 -52.97 2.05 28.01
N LEU A 10 -52.31 2.18 26.86
CA LEU A 10 -52.84 1.70 25.58
C LEU A 10 -53.23 0.24 25.64
N SER A 11 -54.39 -0.11 25.04
CA SER A 11 -54.85 -1.49 24.96
C SER A 11 -53.89 -2.40 24.19
N PRO A 12 -53.83 -3.72 24.46
CA PRO A 12 -52.96 -4.63 23.71
C PRO A 12 -53.13 -4.53 22.20
N ARG A 13 -54.36 -4.34 21.72
CA ARG A 13 -54.70 -4.16 20.29
C ARG A 13 -54.11 -2.86 19.74
N THR A 14 -54.13 -1.76 20.50
CA THR A 14 -53.60 -0.46 20.08
C THR A 14 -52.05 -0.49 20.05
N LYS A 15 -51.41 -1.17 20.98
CA LYS A 15 -49.95 -1.44 20.98
C LYS A 15 -49.56 -2.26 19.76
N TRP A 16 -50.36 -3.28 19.41
CA TRP A 16 -50.11 -4.13 18.24
C TRP A 16 -50.28 -3.34 16.93
N LEU A 17 -51.29 -2.48 16.84
CA LEU A 17 -51.48 -1.60 15.66
C LEU A 17 -50.33 -0.59 15.50
N ILE A 18 -49.85 -0.01 16.59
CA ILE A 18 -48.72 0.92 16.56
C ILE A 18 -47.44 0.23 16.15
N ALA A 19 -47.19 -1.00 16.67
CA ALA A 19 -46.04 -1.80 16.27
C ALA A 19 -46.12 -2.20 14.78
N LEU A 20 -47.29 -2.59 14.30
CA LEU A 20 -47.52 -2.88 12.88
C LEU A 20 -47.31 -1.66 11.98
N CYS A 21 -47.86 -0.49 12.39
CA CYS A 21 -47.66 0.78 11.65
C CYS A 21 -46.19 1.23 11.65
N LEU A 22 -45.45 1.04 12.75
CA LEU A 22 -44.01 1.31 12.83
C LEU A 22 -43.21 0.35 11.91
N CYS A 23 -43.54 -0.95 11.91
CA CYS A 23 -42.92 -1.89 10.98
C CYS A 23 -43.20 -1.56 9.52
N VAL A 24 -44.41 -1.17 9.19
CA VAL A 24 -44.80 -0.72 7.82
C VAL A 24 -44.11 0.59 7.46
N LEU A 25 -43.95 1.52 8.42
CA LEU A 25 -43.25 2.79 8.19
C LEU A 25 -41.73 2.57 8.00
N VAL A 26 -41.14 1.68 8.77
CA VAL A 26 -39.72 1.28 8.59
C VAL A 26 -39.53 0.60 7.25
N MET A 27 -40.39 -0.33 6.87
CA MET A 27 -40.35 -0.99 5.55
C MET A 27 -40.58 0.00 4.40
N LEU A 28 -41.46 1.04 4.57
CA LEU A 28 -41.65 2.10 3.58
C LEU A 28 -40.45 3.05 3.51
N LEU A 29 -39.82 3.39 4.63
CA LEU A 29 -38.60 4.19 4.67
C LEU A 29 -37.42 3.44 4.04
N GLU A 30 -37.27 2.14 4.32
CA GLU A 30 -36.24 1.32 3.70
C GLU A 30 -36.53 1.06 2.22
N PHE A 31 -37.78 0.92 1.81
CA PHE A 31 -38.18 0.85 0.40
C PHE A 31 -37.89 2.18 -0.31
N LEU A 32 -38.10 3.33 0.34
CA LEU A 32 -37.81 4.66 -0.22
C LEU A 32 -36.29 4.93 -0.28
N THR A 33 -35.53 4.57 0.75
CA THR A 33 -34.07 4.64 0.73
C THR A 33 -33.47 3.66 -0.26
N TYR A 34 -34.06 2.46 -0.41
CA TYR A 34 -33.70 1.48 -1.42
C TYR A 34 -34.02 2.00 -2.84
N HIS A 35 -35.18 2.62 -3.05
CA HIS A 35 -35.54 3.18 -4.37
C HIS A 35 -34.72 4.43 -4.73
N MET A 36 -34.30 5.24 -3.75
CA MET A 36 -33.31 6.30 -3.95
C MET A 36 -31.91 5.74 -4.23
N ALA A 37 -31.46 4.74 -3.47
CA ALA A 37 -30.20 4.05 -3.72
C ALA A 37 -30.20 3.31 -5.08
N TYR A 38 -31.36 2.74 -5.47
CA TYR A 38 -31.57 2.11 -6.78
C TYR A 38 -31.44 3.10 -7.93
N ARG A 39 -31.97 4.33 -7.78
CA ARG A 39 -31.79 5.38 -8.81
C ARG A 39 -30.37 5.92 -8.91
N ILE A 40 -29.62 5.88 -7.81
CA ILE A 40 -28.22 6.33 -7.76
C ILE A 40 -27.25 5.19 -8.17
N GLY A 41 -27.63 3.91 -7.89
CA GLY A 41 -26.79 2.73 -8.11
C GLY A 41 -27.05 1.96 -9.40
N TYR A 42 -27.96 2.41 -10.27
CA TYR A 42 -28.27 1.72 -11.53
C TYR A 42 -27.12 1.73 -12.55
N ASP A 43 -26.20 2.70 -12.43
CA ASP A 43 -25.00 2.79 -13.28
C ASP A 43 -23.83 1.89 -12.81
N GLU A 44 -23.92 1.26 -11.63
CA GLU A 44 -22.83 0.46 -11.06
C GLU A 44 -23.10 -1.06 -10.91
N GLY A 45 -24.21 -1.58 -11.41
CA GLY A 45 -24.49 -3.02 -11.41
C GLY A 45 -24.71 -3.63 -10.01
N MET A 46 -25.08 -2.84 -9.00
CA MET A 46 -25.44 -3.30 -7.66
C MET A 46 -26.92 -3.65 -7.56
N LEU A 47 -27.20 -4.84 -7.50
CA LEU A 47 -28.20 -5.78 -6.96
C LEU A 47 -29.59 -5.35 -6.56
N THR A 48 -30.47 -6.10 -7.15
CA THR A 48 -31.82 -6.35 -6.64
C THR A 48 -31.87 -7.73 -5.97
N ILE A 49 -32.20 -7.81 -4.67
CA ILE A 49 -32.87 -8.99 -4.15
C ILE A 49 -34.24 -8.97 -4.83
N PRO A 50 -34.62 -10.01 -5.61
CA PRO A 50 -35.93 -10.02 -6.23
C PRO A 50 -37.00 -9.91 -5.13
N PRO A 51 -38.07 -9.12 -5.35
CA PRO A 51 -39.13 -8.99 -4.36
C PRO A 51 -39.68 -10.39 -4.07
N VAL A 52 -39.63 -10.81 -2.79
CA VAL A 52 -40.21 -12.07 -2.36
C VAL A 52 -41.71 -11.94 -2.52
N VAL A 53 -42.25 -12.57 -3.55
CA VAL A 53 -43.72 -12.64 -3.76
C VAL A 53 -44.27 -13.69 -2.80
N VAL A 54 -44.64 -13.27 -1.60
CA VAL A 54 -45.37 -14.09 -0.64
C VAL A 54 -46.85 -14.07 -1.01
N GLN A 55 -47.42 -15.23 -1.35
CA GLN A 55 -48.85 -15.33 -1.50
C GLN A 55 -49.54 -15.00 -0.17
N LYS A 56 -50.53 -14.10 -0.18
CA LYS A 56 -51.17 -13.47 0.98
C LYS A 56 -51.89 -14.42 1.97
N SER A 57 -51.93 -15.71 1.74
CA SER A 57 -52.78 -16.64 2.45
C SER A 57 -52.07 -17.59 3.45
N ASP A 58 -50.75 -17.48 3.64
CA ASP A 58 -50.03 -18.44 4.46
C ASP A 58 -49.36 -17.77 5.68
N GLU A 59 -50.02 -17.86 6.84
CA GLU A 59 -49.54 -17.34 8.13
C GLU A 59 -48.16 -17.94 8.51
N LYS A 60 -47.90 -19.18 8.13
CA LYS A 60 -46.64 -19.86 8.34
C LYS A 60 -45.52 -19.26 7.46
N ALA A 61 -45.85 -18.90 6.22
CA ALA A 61 -44.90 -18.24 5.34
C ALA A 61 -44.52 -16.83 5.86
N MET A 62 -45.48 -16.12 6.43
CA MET A 62 -45.21 -14.80 7.06
C MET A 62 -44.38 -14.93 8.34
N GLN A 63 -44.60 -15.97 9.14
CA GLN A 63 -43.75 -16.24 10.31
C GLN A 63 -42.32 -16.63 9.91
N ASN A 64 -42.16 -17.43 8.86
CA ASN A 64 -40.86 -17.79 8.32
C ASN A 64 -40.14 -16.57 7.75
N LEU A 65 -40.82 -15.70 7.02
CA LEU A 65 -40.26 -14.44 6.52
C LEU A 65 -39.82 -13.53 7.67
N SER A 66 -40.63 -13.41 8.72
CA SER A 66 -40.27 -12.58 9.89
C SER A 66 -39.03 -13.11 10.63
N ARG A 67 -38.91 -14.43 10.81
CA ARG A 67 -37.72 -15.06 11.39
C ARG A 67 -36.50 -14.84 10.49
N PHE A 68 -36.66 -15.13 9.22
CA PHE A 68 -35.62 -14.93 8.23
C PHE A 68 -35.09 -13.50 8.22
N MET A 69 -35.96 -12.49 8.20
CA MET A 69 -35.57 -11.10 8.27
C MET A 69 -34.85 -10.74 9.57
N ALA A 70 -35.31 -11.28 10.71
CA ALA A 70 -34.65 -11.12 12.00
C ALA A 70 -33.22 -11.69 11.98
N ASP A 71 -33.05 -12.89 11.41
CA ASP A 71 -31.75 -13.55 11.28
C ASP A 71 -30.82 -12.79 10.31
N VAL A 72 -31.35 -12.27 9.18
CA VAL A 72 -30.58 -11.47 8.21
C VAL A 72 -30.01 -10.19 8.83
N PHE A 73 -30.77 -9.55 9.75
CA PHE A 73 -30.32 -8.34 10.44
C PHE A 73 -29.48 -8.61 11.70
N ALA A 74 -29.19 -9.87 12.00
CA ALA A 74 -28.32 -10.27 13.10
C ALA A 74 -26.82 -10.06 12.79
N SER A 75 -25.94 -10.81 13.41
CA SER A 75 -24.49 -10.74 13.20
C SER A 75 -24.03 -11.41 11.89
N ARG A 76 -22.74 -11.27 11.53
CA ARG A 76 -22.13 -12.02 10.43
C ARG A 76 -22.21 -13.53 10.63
N GLU A 77 -22.01 -13.97 11.87
CA GLU A 77 -22.09 -15.37 12.27
C GLU A 77 -23.49 -15.94 12.06
N SER A 78 -24.53 -15.14 12.35
CA SER A 78 -25.92 -15.53 12.07
C SER A 78 -26.19 -15.66 10.58
N LEU A 79 -25.69 -14.75 9.76
CA LEU A 79 -25.78 -14.84 8.30
C LEU A 79 -25.02 -16.05 7.74
N ALA A 80 -23.83 -16.33 8.25
CA ALA A 80 -23.06 -17.51 7.88
C ALA A 80 -23.84 -18.81 8.24
N GLY A 81 -24.41 -18.89 9.45
CA GLY A 81 -25.23 -20.01 9.88
C GLY A 81 -26.52 -20.20 9.05
N ILE A 82 -27.13 -19.12 8.54
CA ILE A 82 -28.23 -19.21 7.58
C ILE A 82 -27.74 -19.81 6.26
N LEU A 83 -26.58 -19.39 5.77
CA LEU A 83 -26.01 -19.87 4.51
C LEU A 83 -25.58 -21.35 4.60
N ASP A 84 -25.01 -21.76 5.72
CA ASP A 84 -24.62 -23.16 5.96
C ASP A 84 -25.85 -24.10 5.99
N ASN A 85 -26.98 -23.62 6.52
CA ASN A 85 -28.25 -24.38 6.60
C ASN A 85 -29.31 -23.86 5.60
N ARG A 86 -28.88 -23.29 4.45
CA ARG A 86 -29.78 -22.60 3.51
C ARG A 86 -30.89 -23.46 2.97
N GLU A 87 -30.68 -24.75 2.75
CA GLU A 87 -31.70 -25.64 2.24
C GLU A 87 -32.88 -25.73 3.21
N GLU A 88 -32.62 -25.85 4.51
CA GLU A 88 -33.64 -25.86 5.55
C GLU A 88 -34.24 -24.46 5.75
N ARG A 89 -33.39 -23.43 5.85
CA ARG A 89 -33.78 -22.03 6.11
C ARG A 89 -34.59 -21.41 5.00
N LEU A 90 -34.34 -21.80 3.73
CA LEU A 90 -35.03 -21.30 2.55
C LEU A 90 -36.06 -22.28 1.97
N ALA A 91 -36.34 -23.41 2.63
CA ALA A 91 -37.27 -24.44 2.15
C ALA A 91 -38.72 -23.92 1.92
N TRP A 92 -39.09 -22.79 2.55
CA TRP A 92 -40.37 -22.12 2.35
C TRP A 92 -40.48 -21.44 0.97
N ILE A 93 -39.37 -21.21 0.27
CA ILE A 93 -39.33 -20.73 -1.11
C ILE A 93 -39.45 -21.96 -2.02
N ARG A 94 -40.61 -22.11 -2.68
CA ARG A 94 -40.89 -23.31 -3.51
C ARG A 94 -40.15 -23.30 -4.84
N ASP A 95 -39.96 -22.09 -5.41
CA ASP A 95 -39.24 -21.92 -6.67
C ASP A 95 -37.71 -22.10 -6.46
N PRO A 96 -37.08 -23.11 -7.10
CA PRO A 96 -35.66 -23.37 -6.93
C PRO A 96 -34.77 -22.21 -7.42
N GLU A 97 -35.17 -21.49 -8.47
CA GLU A 97 -34.39 -20.38 -9.01
C GLU A 97 -34.42 -19.20 -8.04
N LEU A 98 -35.61 -18.84 -7.54
CA LEU A 98 -35.77 -17.81 -6.53
C LEU A 98 -34.99 -18.14 -5.24
N ARG A 99 -35.00 -19.42 -4.85
CA ARG A 99 -34.21 -19.89 -3.69
C ARG A 99 -32.71 -19.67 -3.89
N THR A 100 -32.19 -20.01 -5.07
CA THR A 100 -30.78 -19.81 -5.43
C THR A 100 -30.43 -18.34 -5.46
N GLU A 101 -31.27 -17.49 -6.05
CA GLU A 101 -31.07 -16.04 -6.08
C GLU A 101 -31.11 -15.41 -4.67
N THR A 102 -32.02 -15.90 -3.82
CA THR A 102 -32.11 -15.46 -2.41
C THR A 102 -30.85 -15.86 -1.64
N ALA A 103 -30.38 -17.11 -1.79
CA ALA A 103 -29.15 -17.58 -1.19
C ALA A 103 -27.94 -16.75 -1.65
N TRP A 104 -27.89 -16.42 -2.93
CA TRP A 104 -26.86 -15.52 -3.46
C TRP A 104 -26.96 -14.10 -2.88
N GLY A 105 -28.16 -13.55 -2.74
CA GLY A 105 -28.40 -12.25 -2.10
C GLY A 105 -27.84 -12.19 -0.67
N LEU A 106 -28.07 -13.26 0.12
CA LEU A 106 -27.52 -13.40 1.48
C LEU A 106 -25.99 -13.53 1.49
N THR A 107 -25.45 -14.34 0.58
CA THR A 107 -24.01 -14.50 0.41
C THR A 107 -23.34 -13.15 0.18
N ARG A 108 -23.91 -12.34 -0.68
CA ARG A 108 -23.43 -11.01 -0.98
C ARG A 108 -23.59 -10.04 0.19
N GLU A 109 -24.70 -10.10 0.91
CA GLU A 109 -24.89 -9.29 2.13
C GLU A 109 -23.82 -9.63 3.18
N LEU A 110 -23.49 -10.92 3.36
CA LEU A 110 -22.39 -11.34 4.23
C LEU A 110 -21.04 -10.77 3.77
N ILE A 111 -20.77 -10.84 2.47
CA ILE A 111 -19.57 -10.25 1.84
C ILE A 111 -19.51 -8.74 2.08
N SER A 112 -20.60 -8.01 1.86
CA SER A 112 -20.64 -6.55 2.02
C SER A 112 -20.35 -6.08 3.45
N ARG A 113 -20.64 -6.94 4.42
CA ARG A 113 -20.31 -6.73 5.84
C ARG A 113 -18.88 -7.14 6.22
N GLY A 114 -18.02 -7.44 5.25
CA GLY A 114 -16.63 -7.89 5.48
C GLY A 114 -16.57 -9.32 6.04
N GLY A 115 -17.41 -10.19 5.58
CA GLY A 115 -17.43 -11.60 5.89
C GLY A 115 -17.15 -12.47 4.66
N ALA A 116 -16.24 -12.05 3.75
CA ALA A 116 -15.97 -12.77 2.53
C ALA A 116 -15.45 -14.19 2.80
N VAL A 117 -14.57 -14.36 3.78
CA VAL A 117 -14.06 -15.69 4.18
C VAL A 117 -15.18 -16.60 4.71
N LEU A 118 -16.12 -16.06 5.50
CA LEU A 118 -17.26 -16.82 6.01
C LEU A 118 -18.24 -17.20 4.90
N ALA A 119 -18.31 -16.43 3.83
CA ALA A 119 -19.18 -16.67 2.69
C ALA A 119 -18.63 -17.74 1.71
N LEU A 120 -17.35 -18.12 1.80
CA LEU A 120 -16.68 -18.98 0.81
C LEU A 120 -17.41 -20.29 0.52
N PRO A 121 -17.86 -21.11 1.51
CA PRO A 121 -18.51 -22.38 1.23
C PRO A 121 -19.79 -22.19 0.40
N ALA A 122 -20.67 -21.27 0.83
CA ALA A 122 -21.92 -20.98 0.14
C ALA A 122 -21.69 -20.36 -1.24
N ALA A 123 -20.75 -19.40 -1.36
CA ALA A 123 -20.41 -18.78 -2.62
C ALA A 123 -19.89 -19.81 -3.63
N ARG A 124 -19.01 -20.72 -3.20
CA ARG A 124 -18.44 -21.76 -4.06
C ARG A 124 -19.52 -22.67 -4.61
N GLU A 125 -20.34 -23.24 -3.74
CA GLU A 125 -21.39 -24.16 -4.16
C GLU A 125 -22.40 -23.50 -5.11
N LEU A 126 -22.82 -22.27 -4.82
CA LEU A 126 -23.77 -21.55 -5.68
C LEU A 126 -23.16 -21.22 -7.06
N ILE A 127 -21.90 -20.82 -7.11
CA ILE A 127 -21.19 -20.53 -8.37
C ILE A 127 -21.00 -21.81 -9.17
N ASP A 128 -20.52 -22.90 -8.55
CA ASP A 128 -20.32 -24.19 -9.20
C ASP A 128 -21.63 -24.75 -9.78
N ALA A 129 -22.75 -24.62 -9.05
CA ALA A 129 -24.08 -25.00 -9.53
C ALA A 129 -24.51 -24.14 -10.74
N GLY A 130 -24.24 -22.84 -10.70
CA GLY A 130 -24.51 -21.93 -11.83
C GLY A 130 -23.68 -22.25 -13.07
N TYR A 131 -22.42 -22.62 -12.90
CA TYR A 131 -21.52 -23.07 -13.97
C TYR A 131 -21.95 -24.43 -14.54
N ALA A 132 -22.32 -25.37 -13.69
CA ALA A 132 -22.86 -26.68 -14.12
C ALA A 132 -24.14 -26.52 -14.95
N ALA A 133 -24.94 -25.47 -14.66
CA ALA A 133 -26.14 -25.14 -15.44
C ALA A 133 -25.83 -24.32 -16.72
N GLY A 134 -24.57 -24.02 -17.04
CA GLY A 134 -24.16 -23.22 -18.20
C GLY A 134 -24.50 -21.74 -18.12
N ARG A 135 -24.79 -21.20 -16.93
CA ARG A 135 -25.22 -19.79 -16.74
C ARG A 135 -24.02 -18.84 -16.52
N TYR A 136 -23.02 -18.92 -17.37
CA TYR A 136 -21.77 -18.18 -17.22
C TYR A 136 -21.97 -16.66 -17.20
N GLN A 137 -22.87 -16.13 -18.05
CA GLN A 137 -23.15 -14.69 -18.10
C GLN A 137 -23.55 -14.10 -16.75
N THR A 138 -24.29 -14.85 -15.93
CA THR A 138 -24.77 -14.42 -14.61
C THR A 138 -23.71 -14.71 -13.53
N TRP A 139 -23.03 -15.86 -13.60
CA TRP A 139 -22.23 -16.36 -12.50
C TRP A 139 -20.76 -15.98 -12.56
N ALA A 140 -20.20 -15.67 -13.74
CA ALA A 140 -18.84 -15.15 -13.86
C ALA A 140 -18.67 -13.78 -13.16
N PRO A 141 -19.59 -12.78 -13.33
CA PRO A 141 -19.53 -11.54 -12.54
C PRO A 141 -19.66 -11.77 -11.02
N ARG A 142 -20.39 -12.81 -10.59
CA ARG A 142 -20.52 -13.16 -9.17
C ARG A 142 -19.21 -13.71 -8.61
N ALA A 143 -18.52 -14.57 -9.35
CA ALA A 143 -17.19 -15.05 -8.97
C ALA A 143 -16.18 -13.88 -8.87
N ASP A 144 -16.20 -12.97 -9.83
CA ASP A 144 -15.38 -11.76 -9.81
C ASP A 144 -15.68 -10.85 -8.59
N ALA A 145 -16.96 -10.73 -8.21
CA ALA A 145 -17.36 -9.97 -7.03
C ALA A 145 -16.84 -10.58 -5.72
N VAL A 146 -16.91 -11.93 -5.58
CA VAL A 146 -16.32 -12.65 -4.44
C VAL A 146 -14.81 -12.43 -4.39
N ALA A 147 -14.14 -12.55 -5.52
CA ALA A 147 -12.70 -12.33 -5.61
C ALA A 147 -12.29 -10.93 -5.16
N LYS A 148 -13.01 -9.89 -5.58
CA LYS A 148 -12.76 -8.49 -5.16
C LYS A 148 -12.91 -8.31 -3.65
N ALA A 149 -13.91 -8.93 -3.05
CA ALA A 149 -14.09 -8.88 -1.60
C ALA A 149 -12.96 -9.60 -0.85
N LEU A 150 -12.53 -10.75 -1.35
CA LEU A 150 -11.38 -11.47 -0.79
C LEU A 150 -10.07 -10.69 -0.92
N LEU A 151 -9.89 -9.95 -2.00
CA LEU A 151 -8.73 -9.04 -2.16
C LEU A 151 -8.74 -7.94 -1.10
N ALA A 152 -9.92 -7.38 -0.78
CA ALA A 152 -10.06 -6.40 0.29
C ALA A 152 -9.72 -6.98 1.67
N GLU A 153 -9.95 -8.29 1.87
CA GLU A 153 -9.56 -9.03 3.08
C GLU A 153 -8.14 -9.66 2.98
N HIS A 154 -7.34 -9.29 1.98
CA HIS A 154 -5.98 -9.81 1.74
C HIS A 154 -5.88 -11.32 1.53
N GLN A 155 -6.95 -11.97 1.12
CA GLN A 155 -7.04 -13.42 0.85
C GLN A 155 -6.63 -13.73 -0.60
N TYR A 156 -5.37 -13.46 -0.96
CA TYR A 156 -4.88 -13.48 -2.35
C TYR A 156 -5.05 -14.83 -3.05
N THR A 157 -4.80 -15.94 -2.36
CA THR A 157 -4.91 -17.28 -2.95
C THR A 157 -6.37 -17.61 -3.29
N SER A 158 -7.28 -17.41 -2.35
CA SER A 158 -8.71 -17.66 -2.56
C SER A 158 -9.28 -16.71 -3.62
N ALA A 159 -8.86 -15.43 -3.61
CA ALA A 159 -9.24 -14.47 -4.64
C ALA A 159 -8.80 -14.93 -6.04
N TYR A 160 -7.58 -15.45 -6.16
CA TYR A 160 -7.06 -15.95 -7.43
C TYR A 160 -7.89 -17.11 -7.98
N ASP A 161 -8.32 -18.06 -7.14
CA ASP A 161 -9.15 -19.19 -7.55
C ASP A 161 -10.51 -18.72 -8.08
N TYR A 162 -11.15 -17.74 -7.43
CA TYR A 162 -12.40 -17.14 -7.91
C TYR A 162 -12.23 -16.33 -9.19
N LEU A 163 -11.12 -15.61 -9.34
CA LEU A 163 -10.79 -14.91 -10.59
C LEU A 163 -10.59 -15.88 -11.74
N LYS A 164 -9.95 -17.04 -11.50
CA LYS A 164 -9.80 -18.10 -12.49
C LYS A 164 -11.16 -18.67 -12.93
N THR A 165 -12.06 -18.85 -11.99
CA THR A 165 -13.45 -19.24 -12.30
C THR A 165 -14.15 -18.16 -13.14
N ALA A 166 -14.04 -16.89 -12.75
CA ALA A 166 -14.60 -15.78 -13.53
C ALA A 166 -14.01 -15.68 -14.94
N GLU A 167 -12.69 -15.84 -15.09
CA GLU A 167 -11.99 -15.91 -16.36
C GLU A 167 -12.60 -16.93 -17.31
N GLU A 168 -12.76 -18.16 -16.85
CA GLU A 168 -13.37 -19.25 -17.64
C GLU A 168 -14.78 -18.87 -18.13
N GLY A 169 -15.60 -18.30 -17.25
CA GLY A 169 -16.96 -17.89 -17.60
C GLY A 169 -16.99 -16.74 -18.61
N TYR A 170 -16.11 -15.75 -18.45
CA TYR A 170 -16.01 -14.63 -19.39
C TYR A 170 -15.49 -15.05 -20.75
N GLU A 171 -14.57 -16.02 -20.82
CA GLU A 171 -14.10 -16.59 -22.09
C GLU A 171 -15.22 -17.33 -22.82
N LYS A 172 -15.99 -18.18 -22.11
CA LYS A 172 -17.11 -18.92 -22.71
C LYS A 172 -18.22 -18.03 -23.26
N GLU A 173 -18.48 -16.90 -22.62
CA GLU A 173 -19.52 -15.93 -23.02
C GLU A 173 -18.99 -14.85 -23.97
N GLY A 174 -17.68 -14.83 -24.26
CA GLY A 174 -17.07 -13.79 -25.09
C GLY A 174 -17.08 -12.38 -24.46
N MET A 175 -17.16 -12.30 -23.13
CA MET A 175 -17.22 -11.04 -22.38
C MET A 175 -15.83 -10.42 -22.25
N THR A 176 -15.33 -9.81 -23.31
CA THR A 176 -13.93 -9.40 -23.45
C THR A 176 -13.49 -8.35 -22.43
N GLU A 177 -14.30 -7.33 -22.14
CA GLU A 177 -13.88 -6.27 -21.23
C GLU A 177 -13.75 -6.74 -19.77
N PRO A 178 -14.71 -7.50 -19.19
CA PRO A 178 -14.52 -8.13 -17.90
C PRO A 178 -13.34 -9.09 -17.87
N LEU A 179 -13.13 -9.89 -18.92
CA LEU A 179 -11.99 -10.81 -19.04
C LEU A 179 -10.66 -10.06 -18.91
N VAL A 180 -10.49 -8.95 -19.63
CA VAL A 180 -9.28 -8.12 -19.57
C VAL A 180 -9.02 -7.63 -18.16
N ARG A 181 -10.05 -7.15 -17.45
CA ARG A 181 -9.92 -6.69 -16.06
C ARG A 181 -9.53 -7.83 -15.12
N THR A 182 -10.14 -9.00 -15.29
CA THR A 182 -9.83 -10.19 -14.50
C THR A 182 -8.39 -10.63 -14.69
N LEU A 183 -7.91 -10.74 -15.91
CA LEU A 183 -6.51 -11.08 -16.23
C LEU A 183 -5.52 -10.07 -15.64
N GLN A 184 -5.83 -8.78 -15.71
CA GLN A 184 -5.01 -7.72 -15.10
C GLN A 184 -4.93 -7.86 -13.58
N THR A 185 -6.06 -8.17 -12.93
CA THR A 185 -6.11 -8.38 -11.47
C THR A 185 -5.30 -9.61 -11.07
N MET A 186 -5.46 -10.72 -11.78
CA MET A 186 -4.67 -11.95 -11.57
C MET A 186 -3.17 -11.68 -11.72
N SER A 187 -2.78 -10.95 -12.75
CA SER A 187 -1.37 -10.54 -12.93
C SER A 187 -0.84 -9.71 -11.76
N SER A 188 -1.66 -8.81 -11.21
CA SER A 188 -1.27 -8.02 -10.03
C SER A 188 -1.05 -8.90 -8.81
N ILE A 189 -1.88 -9.92 -8.60
CA ILE A 189 -1.70 -10.91 -7.52
C ILE A 189 -0.40 -11.70 -7.73
N ASP A 190 -0.15 -12.17 -8.96
CA ASP A 190 1.07 -12.92 -9.27
C ASP A 190 2.33 -12.08 -9.07
N GLN A 191 2.30 -10.77 -9.37
CA GLN A 191 3.39 -9.85 -9.04
C GLN A 191 3.62 -9.74 -7.53
N MET A 192 2.56 -9.63 -6.74
CA MET A 192 2.65 -9.60 -5.26
C MET A 192 3.24 -10.91 -4.71
N LEU A 193 2.94 -12.03 -5.35
CA LEU A 193 3.47 -13.36 -4.99
C LEU A 193 4.84 -13.66 -5.63
N ASN A 194 5.45 -12.67 -6.28
CA ASN A 194 6.73 -12.77 -7.00
C ASN A 194 6.75 -13.80 -8.14
N ARG A 195 5.57 -14.10 -8.72
CA ARG A 195 5.39 -15.00 -9.88
C ARG A 195 5.43 -14.21 -11.19
N ASN A 196 6.55 -13.57 -11.46
CA ASN A 196 6.68 -12.55 -12.51
C ASN A 196 6.46 -13.10 -13.93
N GLU A 197 6.78 -14.37 -14.19
CA GLU A 197 6.55 -15.00 -15.50
C GLU A 197 5.06 -15.22 -15.74
N GLN A 198 4.33 -15.75 -14.76
CA GLN A 198 2.88 -15.93 -14.82
C GLN A 198 2.18 -14.57 -14.96
N ALA A 199 2.60 -13.58 -14.19
CA ALA A 199 2.09 -12.22 -14.32
C ALA A 199 2.25 -11.66 -15.73
N ASN A 200 3.40 -11.88 -16.36
CA ASN A 200 3.64 -11.42 -17.73
C ASN A 200 2.77 -12.16 -18.76
N MET A 201 2.58 -13.47 -18.60
CA MET A 201 1.68 -14.25 -19.48
C MET A 201 0.23 -13.75 -19.38
N LEU A 202 -0.25 -13.46 -18.19
CA LEU A 202 -1.60 -12.91 -17.97
C LEU A 202 -1.77 -11.52 -18.58
N LEU A 203 -0.77 -10.64 -18.42
CA LEU A 203 -0.79 -9.33 -19.08
C LEU A 203 -0.76 -9.45 -20.61
N GLN A 204 0.00 -10.38 -21.15
CA GLN A 204 0.00 -10.61 -22.60
C GLN A 204 -1.38 -11.07 -23.08
N ARG A 205 -2.00 -12.04 -22.42
CA ARG A 205 -3.37 -12.47 -22.74
C ARG A 205 -4.38 -11.32 -22.63
N ALA A 206 -4.23 -10.45 -21.60
CA ALA A 206 -5.07 -9.26 -21.45
C ALA A 206 -4.88 -8.27 -22.62
N VAL A 207 -3.65 -8.07 -23.10
CA VAL A 207 -3.35 -7.22 -24.29
C VAL A 207 -3.97 -7.81 -25.54
N ASP A 208 -3.84 -9.13 -25.73
CA ASP A 208 -4.39 -9.83 -26.90
C ASP A 208 -5.93 -9.79 -26.89
N ALA A 209 -6.55 -10.03 -25.74
CA ALA A 209 -8.00 -9.87 -25.58
C ALA A 209 -8.45 -8.44 -25.85
N ALA A 210 -7.75 -7.44 -25.29
CA ALA A 210 -8.06 -6.03 -25.51
C ALA A 210 -7.87 -5.59 -26.98
N ALA A 211 -7.17 -6.36 -27.79
CA ALA A 211 -7.06 -6.10 -29.22
C ALA A 211 -8.40 -6.24 -29.97
N HIS A 212 -9.30 -7.07 -29.44
CA HIS A 212 -10.64 -7.30 -29.99
C HIS A 212 -11.67 -6.27 -29.51
N LEU A 213 -11.34 -5.44 -28.52
CA LEU A 213 -12.16 -4.31 -28.11
C LEU A 213 -12.03 -3.17 -29.13
N GLY A 214 -13.11 -2.44 -29.34
CA GLY A 214 -13.16 -1.33 -30.30
C GLY A 214 -12.16 -0.20 -30.01
N PRO A 215 -12.18 0.86 -30.80
CA PRO A 215 -11.28 2.02 -30.64
C PRO A 215 -11.35 2.66 -29.26
N ASP A 216 -12.48 2.55 -28.57
CA ASP A 216 -12.69 3.12 -27.24
C ASP A 216 -11.87 2.41 -26.14
N ALA A 217 -11.34 1.23 -26.42
CA ALA A 217 -10.45 0.49 -25.51
C ALA A 217 -8.96 0.88 -25.61
N LEU A 218 -8.59 1.89 -26.40
CA LEU A 218 -7.20 2.33 -26.48
C LEU A 218 -6.60 2.72 -25.11
N PRO A 219 -7.31 3.38 -24.17
CA PRO A 219 -6.79 3.65 -22.83
C PRO A 219 -6.50 2.37 -22.04
N VAL A 220 -7.35 1.37 -22.16
CA VAL A 220 -7.16 0.05 -21.52
C VAL A 220 -5.90 -0.63 -22.09
N ARG A 221 -5.74 -0.61 -23.40
CA ARG A 221 -4.54 -1.17 -24.07
C ARG A 221 -3.26 -0.44 -23.67
N ALA A 222 -3.31 0.91 -23.61
CA ALA A 222 -2.16 1.70 -23.18
C ALA A 222 -1.78 1.37 -21.74
N ARG A 223 -2.76 1.21 -20.85
CA ARG A 223 -2.56 0.83 -19.44
C ARG A 223 -1.95 -0.56 -19.30
N LEU A 224 -2.41 -1.53 -20.07
CA LEU A 224 -1.86 -2.89 -20.07
C LEU A 224 -0.41 -2.92 -20.56
N LEU A 225 -0.10 -2.20 -21.64
CA LEU A 225 1.28 -2.06 -22.13
C LEU A 225 2.17 -1.36 -21.11
N ALA A 226 1.66 -0.35 -20.40
CA ALA A 226 2.39 0.30 -19.30
C ALA A 226 2.65 -0.69 -18.15
N ALA A 227 1.68 -1.54 -17.81
CA ALA A 227 1.86 -2.60 -16.80
C ALA A 227 2.92 -3.63 -17.22
N GLN A 228 2.94 -4.07 -18.50
CA GLN A 228 4.01 -4.91 -19.04
C GLN A 228 5.38 -4.21 -18.96
N GLY A 229 5.42 -2.92 -19.27
CA GLY A 229 6.64 -2.10 -19.16
C GLY A 229 7.17 -2.04 -17.72
N ARG A 230 6.30 -1.86 -16.74
CA ARG A 230 6.68 -1.89 -15.32
C ARG A 230 7.23 -3.25 -14.90
N LEU A 231 6.52 -4.32 -15.25
CA LEU A 231 6.94 -5.68 -14.92
C LEU A 231 8.28 -6.03 -15.58
N ALA A 232 8.47 -5.68 -16.86
CA ALA A 232 9.75 -5.88 -17.54
C ALA A 232 10.90 -5.13 -16.86
N ARG A 233 10.64 -3.91 -16.37
CA ARG A 233 11.62 -3.12 -15.62
C ARG A 233 12.00 -3.77 -14.30
N THR A 234 11.03 -4.18 -13.49
CA THR A 234 11.27 -4.82 -12.18
C THR A 234 11.99 -6.16 -12.31
N THR A 235 11.83 -6.84 -13.45
CA THR A 235 12.54 -8.08 -13.78
C THR A 235 13.87 -7.86 -14.51
N GLY A 236 14.35 -6.61 -14.63
CA GLY A 236 15.64 -6.27 -15.25
C GLY A 236 15.63 -6.26 -16.79
N ARG A 237 14.48 -6.49 -17.45
CA ARG A 237 14.35 -6.51 -18.91
C ARG A 237 14.15 -5.08 -19.46
N ILE A 238 15.17 -4.24 -19.28
CA ILE A 238 15.11 -2.79 -19.56
C ILE A 238 14.80 -2.47 -21.03
N PRO A 239 15.38 -3.15 -22.05
CA PRO A 239 15.05 -2.87 -23.46
C PRO A 239 13.57 -3.13 -23.77
N GLU A 240 13.00 -4.25 -23.30
CA GLU A 240 11.59 -4.58 -23.47
C GLU A 240 10.68 -3.57 -22.75
N SER A 241 11.05 -3.16 -21.55
CA SER A 241 10.32 -2.14 -20.80
C SER A 241 10.16 -0.85 -21.60
N ARG A 242 11.25 -0.37 -22.23
CA ARG A 242 11.22 0.83 -23.09
C ARG A 242 10.30 0.66 -24.29
N GLU A 243 10.30 -0.51 -24.91
CA GLU A 243 9.45 -0.80 -26.06
C GLU A 243 7.97 -0.82 -25.69
N TYR A 244 7.60 -1.43 -24.56
CA TYR A 244 6.23 -1.41 -24.06
C TYR A 244 5.75 0.01 -23.76
N PHE A 245 6.57 0.83 -23.11
CA PHE A 245 6.21 2.22 -22.84
C PHE A 245 6.07 3.05 -24.12
N ARG A 246 6.93 2.83 -25.12
CA ARG A 246 6.82 3.49 -26.43
C ARG A 246 5.53 3.13 -27.15
N LYS A 247 5.13 1.86 -27.13
CA LYS A 247 3.85 1.41 -27.70
C LYS A 247 2.66 2.02 -26.99
N ALA A 248 2.69 2.09 -25.66
CA ALA A 248 1.64 2.73 -24.86
C ALA A 248 1.49 4.21 -25.23
N LEU A 249 2.61 4.95 -25.34
CA LEU A 249 2.63 6.36 -25.77
C LEU A 249 2.01 6.57 -27.16
N ALA A 250 2.35 5.71 -28.10
CA ALA A 250 1.84 5.81 -29.46
C ALA A 250 0.30 5.67 -29.51
N LEU A 251 -0.29 4.83 -28.63
CA LEU A 251 -1.74 4.70 -28.53
C LEU A 251 -2.40 5.95 -27.93
N CYS A 252 -1.73 6.65 -27.03
CA CYS A 252 -2.24 7.87 -26.38
C CYS A 252 -2.15 9.11 -27.27
N SER A 253 -1.33 9.09 -28.34
CA SER A 253 -1.08 10.26 -29.19
C SER A 253 -2.10 10.43 -30.33
N GLN A 254 -3.18 9.65 -30.35
CA GLN A 254 -4.21 9.73 -31.39
C GLN A 254 -5.22 10.85 -31.08
N PRO A 255 -5.63 11.69 -32.07
CA PRO A 255 -6.30 12.97 -31.83
C PRO A 255 -7.79 12.95 -31.52
N ASP A 256 -8.49 11.80 -31.56
CA ASP A 256 -9.97 11.74 -31.57
C ASP A 256 -10.63 11.30 -30.24
N LYS A 257 -10.03 11.60 -29.05
CA LYS A 257 -10.52 11.02 -27.81
C LYS A 257 -11.05 12.02 -26.79
N THR A 258 -12.02 11.55 -25.99
CA THR A 258 -12.57 12.29 -24.85
C THR A 258 -11.46 12.74 -23.91
N THR A 259 -11.60 13.94 -23.37
CA THR A 259 -10.59 14.54 -22.48
C THR A 259 -10.26 13.66 -21.28
N GLY A 260 -11.24 12.89 -20.73
CA GLY A 260 -11.04 11.98 -19.62
C GLY A 260 -10.16 10.76 -19.94
N ASP A 261 -10.37 10.13 -21.11
CA ASP A 261 -9.57 8.95 -21.52
C ASP A 261 -8.11 9.34 -21.81
N LEU A 262 -7.94 10.53 -22.41
CA LEU A 262 -6.61 11.09 -22.66
C LEU A 262 -5.92 11.46 -21.34
N ALA A 263 -6.66 11.96 -20.36
CA ALA A 263 -6.16 12.26 -19.03
C ALA A 263 -5.66 11.00 -18.32
N LEU A 264 -6.48 9.95 -18.29
CA LEU A 264 -6.11 8.65 -17.70
C LEU A 264 -4.86 8.05 -18.36
N ALA A 265 -4.82 8.04 -19.70
CA ALA A 265 -3.68 7.52 -20.45
C ALA A 265 -2.41 8.34 -20.16
N SER A 266 -2.51 9.67 -20.09
CA SER A 266 -1.39 10.56 -19.77
C SER A 266 -0.87 10.32 -18.36
N ILE A 267 -1.76 10.19 -17.35
CA ILE A 267 -1.36 9.91 -15.96
C ILE A 267 -0.65 8.54 -15.87
N SER A 268 -1.25 7.48 -16.43
CA SER A 268 -0.66 6.13 -16.40
C SER A 268 0.71 6.10 -17.07
N MET A 269 0.89 6.90 -18.12
CA MET A 269 2.16 7.02 -18.82
C MET A 269 3.17 7.84 -18.02
N GLY A 270 2.72 8.90 -17.34
CA GLY A 270 3.55 9.68 -16.44
C GLY A 270 4.12 8.81 -15.32
N GLU A 271 3.33 7.93 -14.72
CA GLU A 271 3.80 6.94 -13.74
C GLU A 271 4.89 6.04 -14.32
N ALA A 272 4.66 5.50 -15.52
CA ALA A 272 5.63 4.65 -16.19
C ALA A 272 6.94 5.38 -16.53
N MET A 273 6.87 6.64 -16.96
CA MET A 273 8.05 7.47 -17.23
C MET A 273 8.81 7.80 -15.95
N LEU A 274 8.10 8.09 -14.87
CA LEU A 274 8.71 8.35 -13.57
C LEU A 274 9.48 7.12 -13.06
N GLU A 275 8.90 5.93 -13.20
CA GLU A 275 9.57 4.69 -12.86
C GLU A 275 10.76 4.38 -13.76
N ALA A 276 10.70 4.78 -15.03
CA ALA A 276 11.83 4.67 -15.96
C ALA A 276 12.93 5.72 -15.73
N GLY A 277 12.76 6.61 -14.73
CA GLY A 277 13.70 7.69 -14.43
C GLY A 277 13.61 8.90 -15.38
N ARG A 278 12.61 8.94 -16.29
CA ARG A 278 12.39 10.04 -17.26
C ARG A 278 11.50 11.12 -16.62
N LYS A 279 12.07 11.87 -15.67
CA LYS A 279 11.34 12.78 -14.79
C LYS A 279 10.65 13.92 -15.53
N ASP A 280 11.31 14.53 -16.52
CA ASP A 280 10.75 15.66 -17.27
C ASP A 280 9.51 15.25 -18.07
N GLU A 281 9.58 14.10 -18.76
CA GLU A 281 8.45 13.58 -19.52
C GLU A 281 7.31 13.12 -18.60
N ALA A 282 7.64 12.52 -17.47
CA ALA A 282 6.65 12.16 -16.46
C ALA A 282 5.91 13.41 -15.96
N ARG A 283 6.64 14.50 -15.69
CA ARG A 283 6.06 15.78 -15.25
C ARG A 283 5.09 16.34 -16.29
N GLU A 284 5.50 16.41 -17.55
CA GLU A 284 4.62 16.89 -18.63
C GLU A 284 3.35 16.05 -18.76
N LEU A 285 3.49 14.74 -18.70
CA LEU A 285 2.38 13.80 -18.81
C LEU A 285 1.41 13.90 -17.62
N PHE A 286 1.92 14.05 -16.40
CA PHE A 286 1.07 14.27 -15.22
C PHE A 286 0.30 15.59 -15.32
N LEU A 287 0.98 16.69 -15.69
CA LEU A 287 0.31 17.98 -15.87
C LEU A 287 -0.76 17.94 -16.96
N LYS A 288 -0.47 17.29 -18.09
CA LYS A 288 -1.43 17.07 -19.17
C LYS A 288 -2.63 16.23 -18.71
N GLY A 289 -2.39 15.18 -17.93
CA GLY A 289 -3.44 14.34 -17.39
C GLY A 289 -4.33 15.08 -16.39
N LEU A 290 -3.73 15.86 -15.49
CA LEU A 290 -4.48 16.66 -14.50
C LEU A 290 -5.34 17.75 -15.19
N SER A 291 -4.82 18.45 -16.20
CA SER A 291 -5.61 19.44 -16.94
C SER A 291 -6.77 18.84 -17.72
N GLY A 292 -6.68 17.58 -18.15
CA GLY A 292 -7.75 16.86 -18.85
C GLY A 292 -8.78 16.19 -17.92
N SER A 293 -8.53 16.16 -16.61
CA SER A 293 -9.36 15.43 -15.64
C SER A 293 -10.37 16.30 -14.88
N GLU A 294 -10.42 17.62 -15.12
CA GLU A 294 -11.23 18.59 -14.34
C GLU A 294 -12.72 18.23 -14.21
N ASN A 295 -13.27 17.50 -15.18
CA ASN A 295 -14.68 17.08 -15.19
C ASN A 295 -14.87 15.56 -14.99
N ALA A 296 -13.83 14.83 -14.62
CA ALA A 296 -13.85 13.37 -14.56
C ALA A 296 -13.67 12.87 -13.11
N SER A 297 -14.71 12.94 -12.30
CA SER A 297 -14.69 12.52 -10.89
C SER A 297 -14.27 11.04 -10.70
N TYR A 298 -14.49 10.19 -11.70
CA TYR A 298 -14.07 8.78 -11.69
C TYR A 298 -12.53 8.61 -11.76
N LEU A 299 -11.79 9.67 -12.14
CA LEU A 299 -10.32 9.68 -12.18
C LEU A 299 -9.66 10.16 -10.87
N LEU A 300 -10.41 10.32 -9.80
CA LEU A 300 -9.86 10.86 -8.55
C LEU A 300 -8.58 10.14 -8.12
N ASN A 301 -8.57 8.81 -8.08
CA ASN A 301 -7.40 8.04 -7.66
C ASN A 301 -6.20 8.26 -8.57
N ASP A 302 -6.42 8.33 -9.88
CA ASP A 302 -5.36 8.59 -10.86
C ASP A 302 -4.80 10.01 -10.70
N CYS A 303 -5.67 11.00 -10.46
CA CYS A 303 -5.24 12.38 -10.18
C CYS A 303 -4.44 12.49 -8.88
N LEU A 304 -4.85 11.79 -7.82
CA LEU A 304 -4.12 11.73 -6.56
C LEU A 304 -2.73 11.11 -6.74
N ASN A 305 -2.62 10.06 -7.56
CA ASN A 305 -1.35 9.44 -7.91
C ASN A 305 -0.47 10.38 -8.74
N ALA A 306 -1.05 11.09 -9.71
CA ALA A 306 -0.32 12.08 -10.51
C ALA A 306 0.24 13.22 -9.65
N LEU A 307 -0.54 13.77 -8.72
CA LEU A 307 -0.10 14.82 -7.78
C LEU A 307 1.04 14.31 -6.88
N ARG A 308 0.93 13.08 -6.38
CA ARG A 308 2.00 12.45 -5.59
C ARG A 308 3.24 12.17 -6.44
N GLY A 309 3.08 11.81 -7.69
CA GLY A 309 4.16 11.65 -8.67
C GLY A 309 4.91 12.97 -8.92
N LEU A 310 4.18 14.06 -9.13
CA LEU A 310 4.73 15.41 -9.26
C LEU A 310 5.48 15.84 -8.00
N ALA A 311 4.90 15.59 -6.82
CA ALA A 311 5.57 15.87 -5.55
C ALA A 311 6.89 15.11 -5.41
N ARG A 312 6.93 13.84 -5.85
CA ARG A 312 8.17 13.03 -5.84
C ARG A 312 9.22 13.63 -6.78
N ILE A 313 8.83 14.01 -8.00
CA ILE A 313 9.74 14.65 -8.96
C ILE A 313 10.30 15.94 -8.37
N SER A 314 9.45 16.82 -7.85
CA SER A 314 9.87 18.08 -7.24
C SER A 314 10.76 17.87 -6.02
N THR A 315 10.54 16.83 -5.23
CA THR A 315 11.39 16.44 -4.10
C THR A 315 12.79 16.04 -4.55
N GLU A 316 12.88 15.20 -5.59
CA GLU A 316 14.15 14.74 -6.16
C GLU A 316 14.95 15.85 -6.84
N LEU A 317 14.26 16.91 -7.30
CA LEU A 317 14.88 18.15 -7.83
C LEU A 317 15.26 19.16 -6.73
N GLY A 318 14.92 18.88 -5.47
CA GLY A 318 15.17 19.79 -4.34
C GLY A 318 14.13 20.92 -4.20
N ASN A 319 13.06 20.90 -4.98
CA ASN A 319 11.99 21.91 -4.96
C ASN A 319 10.93 21.53 -3.90
N TYR A 320 11.30 21.58 -2.62
CA TYR A 320 10.48 21.07 -1.52
C TYR A 320 9.15 21.81 -1.34
N GLU A 321 9.11 23.12 -1.57
CA GLU A 321 7.86 23.91 -1.46
C GLU A 321 6.86 23.54 -2.57
N GLU A 322 7.34 23.30 -3.79
CA GLU A 322 6.51 22.81 -4.89
C GLU A 322 6.00 21.40 -4.59
N ALA A 323 6.85 20.52 -4.06
CA ALA A 323 6.45 19.18 -3.65
C ALA A 323 5.34 19.22 -2.60
N LEU A 324 5.45 20.08 -1.59
CA LEU A 324 4.41 20.28 -0.58
C LEU A 324 3.12 20.84 -1.18
N ALA A 325 3.21 21.77 -2.14
CA ALA A 325 2.03 22.29 -2.81
C ALA A 325 1.22 21.19 -3.51
N TYR A 326 1.88 20.28 -4.23
CA TYR A 326 1.21 19.13 -4.84
C TYR A 326 0.60 18.18 -3.81
N LEU A 327 1.28 17.93 -2.69
CA LEU A 327 0.76 17.08 -1.62
C LEU A 327 -0.46 17.71 -0.91
N TYR A 328 -0.47 19.03 -0.72
CA TYR A 328 -1.64 19.73 -0.20
C TYR A 328 -2.80 19.76 -1.20
N GLN A 329 -2.54 19.85 -2.50
CA GLN A 329 -3.57 19.71 -3.53
C GLN A 329 -4.17 18.29 -3.49
N ALA A 330 -3.35 17.25 -3.37
CA ALA A 330 -3.83 15.88 -3.23
C ALA A 330 -4.65 15.70 -1.95
N GLU A 331 -4.22 16.27 -0.82
CA GLU A 331 -4.99 16.26 0.43
C GLU A 331 -6.35 16.95 0.25
N GLY A 332 -6.37 18.12 -0.38
CA GLY A 332 -7.60 18.87 -0.64
C GLY A 332 -8.59 18.12 -1.53
N ALA A 333 -8.11 17.50 -2.61
CA ALA A 333 -8.92 16.71 -3.54
C ALA A 333 -9.51 15.43 -2.89
N ALA A 334 -8.76 14.78 -2.00
CA ALA A 334 -9.20 13.57 -1.31
C ALA A 334 -10.15 13.86 -0.12
N ARG A 335 -10.06 15.07 0.47
CA ARG A 335 -10.83 15.45 1.66
C ARG A 335 -12.33 15.48 1.37
N GLY A 336 -13.10 14.76 2.17
CA GLY A 336 -14.55 14.65 2.03
C GLY A 336 -15.01 13.63 0.98
N VAL A 337 -14.08 13.03 0.22
CA VAL A 337 -14.38 11.99 -0.77
C VAL A 337 -13.87 10.63 -0.27
N LEU A 338 -12.61 10.56 0.19
CA LEU A 338 -12.06 9.33 0.73
C LEU A 338 -12.34 9.20 2.23
N PRO A 339 -12.67 7.99 2.73
CA PRO A 339 -12.76 7.71 4.17
C PRO A 339 -11.47 8.08 4.90
N THR A 340 -11.57 8.47 6.16
CA THR A 340 -10.41 8.91 6.97
C THR A 340 -9.39 7.81 7.24
N ASP A 341 -9.80 6.55 7.19
CA ASP A 341 -8.98 5.36 7.34
C ASP A 341 -8.44 4.80 6.01
N HIS A 342 -8.77 5.44 4.87
CA HIS A 342 -8.30 4.98 3.56
C HIS A 342 -6.76 5.02 3.48
N ALA A 343 -6.16 3.97 2.90
CA ALA A 343 -4.70 3.77 2.82
C ALA A 343 -3.94 4.92 2.12
N PHE A 344 -4.62 5.68 1.26
CA PHE A 344 -4.08 6.88 0.62
C PHE A 344 -3.49 7.87 1.64
N TRP A 345 -4.17 8.10 2.78
CA TRP A 345 -3.75 9.07 3.79
C TRP A 345 -2.41 8.71 4.41
N ALA A 346 -2.21 7.43 4.72
CA ALA A 346 -0.92 6.96 5.23
C ALA A 346 0.22 7.26 4.26
N GLY A 347 0.03 6.94 2.96
CA GLY A 347 1.03 7.20 1.93
C GLY A 347 1.27 8.69 1.66
N LEU A 348 0.23 9.52 1.75
CA LEU A 348 0.32 10.98 1.61
C LEU A 348 1.15 11.60 2.76
N TYR A 349 0.81 11.25 3.99
CA TYR A 349 1.50 11.78 5.18
C TYR A 349 2.93 11.26 5.28
N ASP A 350 3.20 10.00 4.91
CA ASP A 350 4.56 9.47 4.81
C ASP A 350 5.41 10.30 3.83
N GLN A 351 4.92 10.50 2.61
CA GLN A 351 5.63 11.27 1.58
C GLN A 351 5.87 12.72 2.04
N ARG A 352 4.88 13.36 2.66
CA ARG A 352 5.01 14.73 3.17
C ARG A 352 5.99 14.82 4.33
N GLY A 353 5.99 13.82 5.21
CA GLY A 353 6.98 13.70 6.28
C GLY A 353 8.41 13.64 5.75
N TRP A 354 8.67 12.87 4.71
CA TRP A 354 9.99 12.80 4.08
C TRP A 354 10.40 14.11 3.40
N VAL A 355 9.48 14.81 2.74
CA VAL A 355 9.75 16.17 2.20
C VAL A 355 10.13 17.13 3.34
N ASN A 356 9.43 17.07 4.47
CA ASN A 356 9.70 17.88 5.65
C ASN A 356 11.06 17.55 6.28
N ILE A 357 11.51 16.29 6.29
CA ILE A 357 12.89 15.92 6.69
C ILE A 357 13.92 16.61 5.79
N LEU A 358 13.74 16.52 4.46
CA LEU A 358 14.69 17.07 3.50
C LEU A 358 14.79 18.58 3.58
N ARG A 359 13.70 19.29 3.87
CA ARG A 359 13.71 20.75 4.11
C ARG A 359 14.10 21.14 5.53
N LYS A 360 14.47 20.18 6.39
CA LYS A 360 14.87 20.37 7.79
C LYS A 360 13.75 20.88 8.71
N ALA A 361 12.52 20.57 8.39
CA ALA A 361 11.33 20.89 9.19
C ALA A 361 10.92 19.65 10.05
N SER A 362 11.79 19.28 10.99
CA SER A 362 11.61 18.05 11.78
C SER A 362 10.35 18.03 12.66
N PRO A 363 9.82 19.15 13.20
CA PRO A 363 8.54 19.14 13.93
C PRO A 363 7.34 18.76 13.04
N GLU A 364 7.26 19.33 11.84
CA GLU A 364 6.22 19.04 10.85
C GLU A 364 6.34 17.59 10.37
N ALA A 365 7.56 17.14 10.10
CA ALA A 365 7.84 15.76 9.71
C ALA A 365 7.32 14.77 10.76
N ARG A 366 7.58 15.01 12.06
CA ARG A 366 7.07 14.16 13.15
C ARG A 366 5.55 14.07 13.15
N THR A 367 4.89 15.22 12.96
CA THR A 367 3.42 15.28 12.92
C THR A 367 2.87 14.44 11.77
N ASP A 368 3.47 14.52 10.58
CA ASP A 368 3.04 13.78 9.42
C ASP A 368 3.31 12.28 9.56
N PHE A 369 4.48 11.87 10.01
CA PHE A 369 4.77 10.45 10.24
C PHE A 369 3.87 9.83 11.31
N LEU A 370 3.53 10.57 12.37
CA LEU A 370 2.57 10.08 13.38
C LEU A 370 1.19 9.87 12.78
N LYS A 371 0.71 10.76 11.90
CA LYS A 371 -0.55 10.56 11.16
C LYS A 371 -0.48 9.34 10.25
N ALA A 372 0.64 9.14 9.55
CA ALA A 372 0.82 7.96 8.69
C ALA A 372 0.78 6.65 9.48
N ILE A 373 1.46 6.61 10.64
CA ILE A 373 1.52 5.44 11.53
C ILE A 373 0.17 5.14 12.19
N SER A 374 -0.60 6.18 12.53
CA SER A 374 -1.91 6.04 13.19
C SER A 374 -3.02 5.57 12.26
N ASN A 375 -2.80 5.59 10.93
CA ASN A 375 -3.78 5.11 9.98
C ASN A 375 -3.87 3.58 10.02
N SER A 376 -5.05 3.04 10.34
CA SER A 376 -5.28 1.60 10.50
C SER A 376 -5.10 0.80 9.21
N SER A 377 -5.27 1.45 8.06
CA SER A 377 -5.09 0.85 6.72
C SER A 377 -3.68 1.02 6.16
N ALA A 378 -2.73 1.53 6.95
CA ALA A 378 -1.35 1.65 6.51
C ALA A 378 -0.72 0.26 6.28
N SER A 379 -0.14 0.07 5.11
CA SER A 379 0.60 -1.16 4.82
C SER A 379 1.82 -1.30 5.73
N PRO A 380 2.32 -2.53 5.98
CA PRO A 380 3.56 -2.73 6.73
C PRO A 380 4.76 -1.97 6.15
N VAL A 381 4.79 -1.79 4.81
CA VAL A 381 5.82 -0.99 4.13
C VAL A 381 5.78 0.47 4.60
N ILE A 382 4.60 1.11 4.48
CA ILE A 382 4.43 2.52 4.88
C ILE A 382 4.67 2.67 6.37
N SER A 383 4.15 1.75 7.20
CA SER A 383 4.38 1.78 8.65
C SER A 383 5.87 1.70 9.01
N ALA A 384 6.64 0.85 8.33
CA ALA A 384 8.09 0.75 8.54
C ALA A 384 8.82 2.02 8.08
N GLN A 385 8.47 2.55 6.89
CA GLN A 385 9.07 3.78 6.35
C GLN A 385 8.78 5.00 7.22
N SER A 386 7.53 5.17 7.64
CA SER A 386 7.13 6.28 8.51
C SER A 386 7.77 6.22 9.89
N ARG A 387 7.97 5.02 10.45
CA ARG A 387 8.71 4.84 11.71
C ARG A 387 10.20 5.14 11.54
N GLU A 388 10.81 4.76 10.42
CA GLU A 388 12.18 5.12 10.08
C GLU A 388 12.32 6.66 9.96
N GLY A 389 11.40 7.31 9.22
CA GLY A 389 11.36 8.77 9.09
C GLY A 389 11.14 9.48 10.43
N LEU A 390 10.24 8.97 11.28
CA LEU A 390 9.99 9.49 12.62
C LEU A 390 11.23 9.34 13.51
N GLY A 391 11.91 8.20 13.45
CA GLY A 391 13.19 7.99 14.14
C GLY A 391 14.24 8.99 13.72
N LYS A 392 14.38 9.26 12.41
CA LYS A 392 15.29 10.28 11.88
C LYS A 392 14.92 11.69 12.35
N ALA A 393 13.64 12.03 12.36
CA ALA A 393 13.16 13.32 12.88
C ALA A 393 13.41 13.51 14.38
N TRP A 394 13.44 12.43 15.16
CA TRP A 394 13.84 12.47 16.57
C TRP A 394 15.35 12.56 16.75
N LEU A 395 16.16 11.91 15.88
CA LEU A 395 17.61 12.09 15.85
C LEU A 395 17.98 13.56 15.60
N ASP A 396 17.33 14.20 14.63
CA ASP A 396 17.54 15.62 14.32
C ASP A 396 17.15 16.53 15.50
N ALA A 397 16.24 16.10 16.36
CA ALA A 397 15.83 16.80 17.57
C ALA A 397 16.70 16.50 18.80
N GLY A 398 17.67 15.59 18.71
CA GLY A 398 18.52 15.18 19.82
C GLY A 398 17.86 14.18 20.80
N GLU A 399 16.72 13.62 20.45
CA GLU A 399 15.90 12.74 21.30
C GLU A 399 16.22 11.25 21.01
N GLY A 400 17.38 10.80 21.46
CA GLY A 400 17.93 9.47 21.15
C GLY A 400 17.01 8.31 21.55
N ASP A 401 16.40 8.34 22.73
CA ASP A 401 15.49 7.28 23.22
C ASP A 401 14.23 7.15 22.36
N LYS A 402 13.61 8.28 21.96
CA LYS A 402 12.44 8.28 21.08
C LYS A 402 12.79 7.82 19.68
N ALA A 403 13.97 8.21 19.19
CA ALA A 403 14.49 7.73 17.90
C ALA A 403 14.67 6.22 17.92
N ARG A 404 15.33 5.69 18.96
CA ARG A 404 15.58 4.26 19.15
C ARG A 404 14.29 3.45 19.15
N GLU A 405 13.31 3.84 19.97
CA GLU A 405 12.02 3.15 20.05
C GLU A 405 11.35 2.99 18.67
N ASN A 406 11.33 4.06 17.86
CA ASN A 406 10.71 4.02 16.55
C ASN A 406 11.52 3.22 15.54
N LEU A 407 12.84 3.31 15.58
CA LEU A 407 13.75 2.57 14.70
C LEU A 407 13.74 1.07 15.00
N GLU A 408 13.63 0.65 16.27
CA GLU A 408 13.46 -0.76 16.66
C GLU A 408 12.16 -1.34 16.08
N LYS A 409 11.05 -0.59 16.18
CA LYS A 409 9.77 -0.99 15.57
C LYS A 409 9.86 -1.06 14.04
N ALA A 410 10.56 -0.10 13.40
CA ALA A 410 10.81 -0.12 11.96
C ALA A 410 11.62 -1.35 11.56
N LEU A 411 12.69 -1.65 12.31
CA LEU A 411 13.55 -2.82 12.09
C LEU A 411 12.77 -4.14 12.23
N GLN A 412 11.91 -4.24 13.24
CA GLN A 412 11.05 -5.42 13.43
C GLN A 412 10.12 -5.63 12.23
N LEU A 413 9.42 -4.58 11.79
CA LEU A 413 8.53 -4.65 10.63
C LEU A 413 9.28 -5.06 9.35
N ARG A 414 10.48 -4.45 9.12
CA ARG A 414 11.29 -4.82 7.95
C ARG A 414 11.77 -6.26 7.99
N LYS A 415 12.23 -6.75 9.14
CA LYS A 415 12.65 -8.16 9.30
C LYS A 415 11.50 -9.12 9.06
N THR A 416 10.32 -8.82 9.58
CA THR A 416 9.15 -9.71 9.48
C THR A 416 8.59 -9.77 8.05
N HIS A 417 8.54 -8.64 7.36
CA HIS A 417 7.84 -8.54 6.08
C HIS A 417 8.77 -8.39 4.87
N PHE A 418 10.01 -7.91 5.06
CA PHE A 418 10.92 -7.49 3.98
C PHE A 418 12.37 -7.88 4.25
N GLY A 419 12.59 -9.05 4.84
CA GLY A 419 13.94 -9.51 5.25
C GLY A 419 14.97 -9.63 4.12
N SER A 420 14.54 -9.68 2.87
CA SER A 420 15.40 -9.66 1.68
C SER A 420 15.85 -8.26 1.23
N ASP A 421 15.21 -7.19 1.72
CA ASP A 421 15.62 -5.81 1.44
C ASP A 421 16.78 -5.39 2.36
N LEU A 422 17.95 -5.92 2.04
CA LEU A 422 19.17 -5.76 2.83
C LEU A 422 19.67 -4.31 2.90
N LEU A 423 19.44 -3.50 1.85
CA LEU A 423 19.84 -2.09 1.84
C LEU A 423 19.02 -1.30 2.86
N SER A 424 17.72 -1.45 2.86
CA SER A 424 16.84 -0.79 3.83
C SER A 424 17.09 -1.28 5.26
N LEU A 425 17.36 -2.58 5.45
CA LEU A 425 17.77 -3.11 6.76
C LEU A 425 19.06 -2.45 7.24
N GLY A 426 20.07 -2.36 6.38
CA GLY A 426 21.34 -1.69 6.69
C GLY A 426 21.16 -0.23 7.10
N ARG A 427 20.30 0.51 6.38
CA ARG A 427 19.97 1.90 6.69
C ARG A 427 19.28 2.06 8.05
N VAL A 428 18.31 1.22 8.36
CA VAL A 428 17.62 1.26 9.66
C VAL A 428 18.57 0.88 10.80
N TYR A 429 19.41 -0.13 10.61
CA TYR A 429 20.42 -0.50 11.58
C TYR A 429 21.42 0.62 11.83
N TYR A 430 21.90 1.31 10.78
CA TYR A 430 22.79 2.45 10.93
C TYR A 430 22.14 3.57 11.73
N SER A 431 20.88 3.93 11.40
CA SER A 431 20.11 4.94 12.14
C SER A 431 19.87 4.53 13.60
N LEU A 432 19.61 3.25 13.85
CA LEU A 432 19.45 2.70 15.20
C LEU A 432 20.75 2.80 16.01
N GLY A 433 21.89 2.58 15.36
CA GLY A 433 23.21 2.78 15.97
C GLY A 433 23.42 4.22 16.41
N LEU A 434 23.07 5.19 15.56
CA LEU A 434 23.14 6.62 15.89
C LEU A 434 22.21 6.97 17.06
N ALA A 435 20.99 6.42 17.07
CA ALA A 435 20.01 6.66 18.13
C ALA A 435 20.48 6.09 19.48
N SER A 436 21.03 4.87 19.47
CA SER A 436 21.57 4.22 20.67
C SER A 436 22.79 4.98 21.22
N ASP A 437 23.67 5.44 20.33
CA ASP A 437 24.85 6.24 20.70
C ASP A 437 24.44 7.59 21.32
N MET A 438 23.43 8.26 20.74
CA MET A 438 22.85 9.49 21.28
C MET A 438 22.16 9.28 22.64
N ALA A 439 21.51 8.14 22.83
CA ALA A 439 20.91 7.73 24.10
C ALA A 439 21.95 7.25 25.15
N GLY A 440 23.23 7.15 24.80
CA GLY A 440 24.29 6.67 25.67
C GLY A 440 24.38 5.15 25.79
N ASP A 441 23.59 4.41 25.03
CA ASP A 441 23.63 2.94 24.95
C ASP A 441 24.70 2.49 23.95
N ARG A 442 25.95 2.52 24.37
CA ARG A 442 27.09 2.11 23.55
C ARG A 442 27.00 0.66 23.08
N ALA A 443 26.53 -0.24 23.95
CA ALA A 443 26.44 -1.66 23.61
C ALA A 443 25.40 -1.88 22.49
N GLY A 444 24.23 -1.25 22.61
CA GLY A 444 23.20 -1.25 21.57
C GLY A 444 23.68 -0.62 20.28
N ALA A 445 24.45 0.48 20.35
CA ALA A 445 25.01 1.14 19.18
C ALA A 445 25.98 0.22 18.41
N LEU A 446 26.88 -0.48 19.10
CA LEU A 446 27.82 -1.43 18.48
C LEU A 446 27.10 -2.60 17.80
N VAL A 447 26.07 -3.14 18.45
CA VAL A 447 25.24 -4.22 17.87
C VAL A 447 24.53 -3.72 16.60
N ALA A 448 23.98 -2.52 16.65
CA ALA A 448 23.28 -1.93 15.52
C ALA A 448 24.24 -1.63 14.34
N TYR A 449 25.38 -1.01 14.59
CA TYR A 449 26.39 -0.78 13.53
C TYR A 449 26.94 -2.07 12.94
N ALA A 450 27.14 -3.11 13.76
CA ALA A 450 27.51 -4.43 13.25
C ALA A 450 26.43 -5.04 12.35
N GLY A 451 25.15 -4.91 12.74
CA GLY A 451 24.01 -5.33 11.92
C GLY A 451 23.89 -4.56 10.61
N ALA A 452 24.23 -3.25 10.61
CA ALA A 452 24.28 -2.44 9.39
C ALA A 452 25.37 -2.95 8.44
N VAL A 453 26.59 -3.16 8.94
CA VAL A 453 27.73 -3.70 8.17
C VAL A 453 27.39 -5.06 7.57
N ASP A 454 26.86 -6.00 8.37
CA ASP A 454 26.50 -7.34 7.92
C ASP A 454 25.45 -7.32 6.81
N SER A 455 24.40 -6.52 6.97
CA SER A 455 23.35 -6.37 5.97
C SER A 455 23.88 -5.74 4.66
N LEU A 456 24.68 -4.69 4.77
CA LEU A 456 25.21 -3.97 3.63
C LEU A 456 26.29 -4.77 2.86
N LEU A 457 27.07 -5.61 3.53
CA LEU A 457 28.05 -6.49 2.85
C LEU A 457 27.36 -7.54 1.97
N LYS A 458 26.15 -7.97 2.33
CA LYS A 458 25.34 -8.93 1.57
C LYS A 458 24.49 -8.28 0.47
N CYS A 459 24.42 -6.95 0.44
CA CYS A 459 23.66 -6.19 -0.54
C CYS A 459 24.44 -6.06 -1.86
N ALA A 460 23.70 -5.90 -2.99
CA ALA A 460 24.31 -5.60 -4.27
C ALA A 460 25.08 -4.26 -4.26
N GLU A 461 26.12 -4.15 -5.08
CA GLU A 461 26.94 -2.94 -5.15
C GLU A 461 26.14 -1.73 -5.66
N GLY A 462 26.42 -0.57 -5.08
CA GLY A 462 25.79 0.70 -5.42
C GLY A 462 26.34 1.85 -4.57
N ALA A 463 26.15 3.08 -5.02
CA ALA A 463 26.67 4.27 -4.33
C ALA A 463 26.10 4.41 -2.92
N GLU A 464 24.79 4.30 -2.74
CA GLU A 464 24.13 4.39 -1.42
C GLU A 464 24.64 3.32 -0.46
N ARG A 465 24.80 2.06 -0.94
CA ARG A 465 25.40 0.97 -0.14
C ARG A 465 26.80 1.34 0.33
N ARG A 466 27.66 1.84 -0.60
CA ARG A 466 29.04 2.21 -0.27
C ARG A 466 29.08 3.28 0.81
N ASP A 467 28.29 4.34 0.65
CA ASP A 467 28.24 5.46 1.59
C ASP A 467 27.78 5.02 2.99
N LEU A 468 26.71 4.23 3.06
CA LEU A 468 26.19 3.69 4.32
C LEU A 468 27.19 2.74 4.98
N LEU A 469 27.89 1.91 4.19
CA LEU A 469 28.87 0.96 4.70
C LEU A 469 30.07 1.70 5.30
N VAL A 470 30.59 2.72 4.60
CA VAL A 470 31.66 3.60 5.09
C VAL A 470 31.24 4.24 6.42
N GLN A 471 30.07 4.86 6.46
CA GLN A 471 29.57 5.52 7.67
C GLN A 471 29.38 4.52 8.83
N SER A 472 28.85 3.33 8.54
CA SER A 472 28.65 2.28 9.56
C SER A 472 29.95 1.78 10.18
N TYR A 473 30.97 1.57 9.35
CA TYR A 473 32.31 1.19 9.85
C TYR A 473 32.95 2.30 10.68
N LEU A 474 32.91 3.55 10.21
CA LEU A 474 33.47 4.68 10.94
C LEU A 474 32.77 4.89 12.29
N CYS A 475 31.44 4.91 12.32
CA CYS A 475 30.68 5.04 13.57
C CYS A 475 30.97 3.90 14.53
N LYS A 476 31.03 2.65 14.03
CA LYS A 476 31.43 1.47 14.82
C LYS A 476 32.84 1.66 15.40
N ALA A 477 33.81 2.07 14.58
CA ALA A 477 35.19 2.26 15.02
C ALA A 477 35.31 3.34 16.10
N TYR A 478 34.62 4.48 15.94
CA TYR A 478 34.60 5.54 16.95
C TYR A 478 33.95 5.06 18.26
N ALA A 479 32.82 4.36 18.20
CA ALA A 479 32.18 3.80 19.39
C ALA A 479 33.06 2.79 20.13
N LEU A 480 33.86 2.01 19.39
CA LEU A 480 34.88 1.09 19.96
C LEU A 480 36.02 1.86 20.61
N CYS A 481 36.50 2.95 19.99
CA CYS A 481 37.53 3.82 20.60
C CYS A 481 37.04 4.44 21.90
N ASP A 482 35.81 4.94 21.94
CA ASP A 482 35.19 5.47 23.18
C ASP A 482 35.07 4.41 24.27
N GLY A 483 34.95 3.12 23.87
CA GLY A 483 34.99 1.96 24.75
C GLY A 483 36.38 1.46 25.10
N LYS A 484 37.45 2.06 24.55
CA LYS A 484 38.84 1.60 24.68
C LYS A 484 39.10 0.20 24.12
N GLN A 485 38.26 -0.23 23.18
CA GLN A 485 38.39 -1.50 22.47
C GLN A 485 39.28 -1.29 21.23
N TRP A 486 40.56 -0.97 21.48
CA TRP A 486 41.47 -0.45 20.46
C TRP A 486 41.77 -1.45 19.33
N LYS A 487 41.74 -2.76 19.63
CA LYS A 487 42.00 -3.80 18.63
C LYS A 487 40.85 -3.88 17.63
N GLU A 488 39.62 -4.00 18.12
CA GLU A 488 38.42 -4.08 17.31
C GLU A 488 38.19 -2.75 16.56
N ALA A 489 38.54 -1.60 17.15
CA ALA A 489 38.53 -0.31 16.52
C ALA A 489 39.48 -0.25 15.32
N ALA A 490 40.72 -0.73 15.49
CA ALA A 490 41.70 -0.80 14.43
C ALA A 490 41.23 -1.69 13.27
N GLU A 491 40.67 -2.86 13.56
CA GLU A 491 40.07 -3.75 12.54
C GLU A 491 38.95 -3.05 11.75
N ALA A 492 38.12 -2.27 12.39
CA ALA A 492 37.05 -1.54 11.73
C ALA A 492 37.59 -0.38 10.85
N PHE A 493 38.59 0.36 11.31
CA PHE A 493 39.26 1.39 10.52
C PHE A 493 40.04 0.79 9.33
N GLU A 494 40.68 -0.35 9.48
CA GLU A 494 41.34 -1.06 8.39
C GLU A 494 40.34 -1.53 7.32
N ALA A 495 39.20 -2.07 7.74
CA ALA A 495 38.15 -2.54 6.83
C ALA A 495 37.58 -1.44 5.93
N VAL A 496 37.50 -0.21 6.40
CA VAL A 496 36.93 0.90 5.64
C VAL A 496 37.97 1.60 4.74
N LEU A 497 39.26 1.47 5.00
CA LEU A 497 40.37 2.13 4.29
C LEU A 497 40.29 1.99 2.76
N PRO A 498 40.01 0.83 2.16
CA PRO A 498 39.93 0.68 0.71
C PRO A 498 38.81 1.49 0.06
N MET A 499 37.81 1.91 0.86
CA MET A 499 36.65 2.66 0.37
C MET A 499 36.81 4.17 0.51
N LEU A 500 37.88 4.64 1.20
CA LEU A 500 38.12 6.05 1.51
C LEU A 500 39.13 6.66 0.55
N GLU A 501 38.95 7.96 0.27
CA GLU A 501 39.81 8.78 -0.59
C GLU A 501 40.10 10.14 0.05
N GLY A 502 41.18 10.80 -0.38
CA GLY A 502 41.51 12.15 0.02
C GLY A 502 41.60 12.38 1.52
N GLU A 503 40.96 13.44 2.00
CA GLU A 503 40.99 13.84 3.41
C GLU A 503 40.39 12.80 4.37
N GLN A 504 39.34 12.10 3.95
CA GLN A 504 38.73 11.04 4.75
C GLN A 504 39.70 9.88 5.00
N ARG A 505 40.49 9.53 4.01
CA ARG A 505 41.51 8.48 4.13
C ARG A 505 42.63 8.92 5.08
N SER A 506 43.08 10.17 4.96
CA SER A 506 44.10 10.74 5.86
C SER A 506 43.62 10.76 7.31
N GLU A 507 42.38 11.21 7.58
CA GLU A 507 41.82 11.21 8.93
C GLU A 507 41.65 9.79 9.48
N ASN A 508 41.27 8.83 8.62
CA ASN A 508 41.16 7.42 9.02
C ASN A 508 42.53 6.84 9.45
N TYR A 509 43.60 7.10 8.66
CA TYR A 509 44.96 6.69 9.06
C TYR A 509 45.39 7.33 10.37
N LYS A 510 45.05 8.55 10.64
CA LYS A 510 45.31 9.22 11.92
C LYS A 510 44.64 8.51 13.09
N GLN A 511 43.34 8.12 12.95
CA GLN A 511 42.63 7.39 13.99
C GLN A 511 43.17 5.96 14.16
N LEU A 512 43.51 5.30 13.07
CA LEU A 512 44.15 3.97 13.09
C LEU A 512 45.51 4.02 13.76
N GLY A 513 46.33 5.05 13.47
CA GLY A 513 47.61 5.28 14.15
C GLY A 513 47.44 5.44 15.66
N ARG A 514 46.39 6.14 16.10
CA ARG A 514 46.05 6.24 17.53
C ARG A 514 45.71 4.89 18.14
N CYS A 515 44.91 4.08 17.47
CA CYS A 515 44.57 2.76 17.94
C CYS A 515 45.83 1.89 18.11
N TYR A 516 46.77 1.95 17.15
CA TYR A 516 48.02 1.21 17.25
C TYR A 516 48.96 1.76 18.31
N ASP A 517 48.96 3.07 18.58
CA ASP A 517 49.68 3.67 19.70
C ASP A 517 49.20 3.11 21.05
N GLU A 518 47.89 3.06 21.25
CA GLU A 518 47.27 2.53 22.48
C GLU A 518 47.49 1.03 22.64
N LEU A 519 47.65 0.27 21.53
CA LEU A 519 48.00 -1.15 21.52
C LEU A 519 49.51 -1.41 21.69
N GLY A 520 50.34 -0.37 21.69
CA GLY A 520 51.78 -0.49 21.77
C GLY A 520 52.47 -1.00 20.49
N MET A 521 51.75 -1.01 19.35
CA MET A 521 52.24 -1.48 18.04
C MET A 521 52.95 -0.35 17.30
N LYS A 522 54.14 0.01 17.74
CA LYS A 522 54.88 1.22 17.29
C LYS A 522 55.11 1.28 15.78
N GLU A 523 55.57 0.16 15.15
CA GLU A 523 55.84 0.14 13.71
C GLU A 523 54.59 0.45 12.89
N LYS A 524 53.46 -0.21 13.18
CA LYS A 524 52.18 0.04 12.52
C LYS A 524 51.67 1.47 12.77
N ALA A 525 51.84 1.97 13.98
CA ALA A 525 51.48 3.33 14.32
C ALA A 525 52.27 4.34 13.48
N ASP A 526 53.59 4.18 13.38
CA ASP A 526 54.46 5.06 12.62
C ASP A 526 54.09 5.11 11.12
N ASP A 527 53.79 3.95 10.53
CA ASP A 527 53.30 3.84 9.15
C ASP A 527 51.97 4.59 8.97
N CYS A 528 51.02 4.40 9.86
CA CYS A 528 49.74 5.08 9.81
C CYS A 528 49.87 6.60 9.98
N TRP A 529 50.72 7.08 10.90
CA TRP A 529 50.97 8.49 11.09
C TRP A 529 51.62 9.13 9.85
N LYS A 530 52.55 8.42 9.20
CA LYS A 530 53.18 8.84 7.95
C LYS A 530 52.13 8.98 6.82
N GLU A 531 51.33 7.97 6.60
CA GLU A 531 50.28 7.94 5.59
C GLU A 531 49.17 8.98 5.86
N SER A 532 48.90 9.32 7.11
CA SER A 532 47.92 10.32 7.48
C SER A 532 48.35 11.76 7.09
N GLY A 533 49.65 12.04 6.99
CA GLY A 533 50.18 13.39 6.80
C GLY A 533 50.04 14.31 8.02
N PHE A 534 49.50 13.82 9.14
CA PHE A 534 49.33 14.59 10.37
C PHE A 534 50.51 14.37 11.34
N PRO A 535 50.90 15.39 12.11
CA PRO A 535 51.93 15.22 13.13
C PRO A 535 51.37 14.31 14.26
N ARG A 536 52.23 13.38 14.70
CA ARG A 536 51.89 12.49 15.84
C ARG A 536 51.78 13.31 17.12
N VAL A 537 50.54 13.51 17.56
CA VAL A 537 50.25 14.23 18.81
C VAL A 537 49.96 13.21 19.89
N ARG A 538 50.84 13.12 20.92
CA ARG A 538 50.54 12.40 22.15
C ARG A 538 49.44 13.16 22.90
N MET A 539 48.20 12.72 22.76
CA MET A 539 47.10 13.35 23.49
C MET A 539 46.89 12.72 24.85
N ALA A 540 46.80 13.60 25.87
CA ALA A 540 46.12 13.31 27.10
C ALA A 540 44.60 13.62 26.83
N SER A 541 43.79 12.59 26.87
CA SER A 541 42.29 12.59 26.83
C SER A 541 41.60 12.64 25.45
N PRO A 542 40.50 11.89 25.24
CA PRO A 542 39.78 11.82 23.97
C PRO A 542 39.00 13.14 23.70
N GLY A 543 39.35 13.79 22.61
CA GLY A 543 38.69 14.98 22.13
C GLY A 543 37.33 14.69 21.47
N ARG A 544 36.42 15.65 21.57
CA ARG A 544 35.06 15.67 21.02
C ARG A 544 34.95 15.08 19.62
N LYS A 545 33.93 14.26 19.41
CA LYS A 545 33.49 13.74 18.10
C LYS A 545 33.38 14.90 17.10
N PRO A 546 33.85 14.71 15.85
CA PRO A 546 33.53 15.65 14.80
C PRO A 546 32.00 15.65 14.61
N SER A 547 31.38 16.82 14.63
CA SER A 547 29.98 16.98 14.25
C SER A 547 29.83 16.42 12.83
N VAL A 548 29.04 15.36 12.68
CA VAL A 548 28.70 14.83 11.37
C VAL A 548 27.94 15.93 10.63
N SER A 549 28.68 16.71 9.85
CA SER A 549 28.09 17.66 8.93
C SER A 549 27.37 16.85 7.86
N THR A 550 26.04 16.86 7.91
CA THR A 550 25.18 16.44 6.81
C THR A 550 25.38 17.40 5.63
N ARG A 551 26.56 17.41 5.03
CA ARG A 551 26.74 18.02 3.71
C ARG A 551 26.10 17.08 2.68
N SER A 552 24.86 17.37 2.35
CA SER A 552 24.21 16.92 1.13
C SER A 552 25.16 17.28 -0.03
N SER A 553 25.72 16.26 -0.66
CA SER A 553 26.38 16.42 -1.95
C SER A 553 25.34 16.94 -2.96
N ARG A 554 25.44 18.24 -3.29
CA ARG A 554 24.85 18.76 -4.52
C ARG A 554 25.61 18.13 -5.70
N ARG A 555 24.93 17.22 -6.39
CA ARG A 555 25.03 17.02 -7.85
C ARG A 555 23.75 16.37 -8.34
#